data_f9bb35a52d4f37406b708782e4eda90a
#
_entry.id   f9bb35a52d4f37406b708782e4eda90a
#
_cell.length_a   1.000
_cell.length_b   1.000
_cell.length_c   1.000
_cell.angle_alpha   90.00
_cell.angle_beta   90.00
_cell.angle_gamma   90.00
#
_symmetry.space_group_name_H-M   'P 1'
#
loop_
_entity.id
_entity.type
_entity.pdbx_description
1 polymer ?
#
loop_
_entity_poly.entity_id
_entity_poly.type
_entity_poly.pdbx_seq_one_letter_code
_entity_poly.pdbx_strand_id
1 'polypeptide(L)'
;MINYQEALSLIDKISLKLPNEKISTLNSVNRVCAEDILSPSTNPSSNNTAFDGFAVIAKETEGLSSNKTKKFKILKTIAAGDDPKINNFEKNSTVEIMTGGLVHEPFDSIIPVEKVKYFPSKEKPTHIIVDEQVKKFSYIRFAGEDYNLKDVVIKNGELIQPKHIMALTTLGIVEIKVKKQPKIIFFGTGNEIADYKDKNVPSWKVRNSNNHYFTSFGKSLYFQIIDGGIIKDDEPDKLKEELKKTLSSDIDIFVTSGAISAGKFDFIPKLIKEFGFETHFKGVAIKPGRPIMLSKFKQKEKLFFGLPGNPISCAAGFRFFIYPLIRNSLGMPKEKKFKAKLINEYSKIENFTHFARCLMSISNQGIIELEVLQGQQSNRIKSFVQANCWGIFPGGKEQFKSGDFIEWVPLIPSS
;
A
#
# COMPACT_ATOMS: atom_id res chain seq x y z
N MET A 1 -0.44 -32.03 -11.89
CA MET A 1 -0.61 -31.20 -10.67
C MET A 1 0.78 -30.79 -10.23
N ILE A 2 1.00 -29.50 -10.06
CA ILE A 2 2.29 -28.92 -9.64
C ILE A 2 2.23 -28.55 -8.15
N ASN A 3 3.38 -28.34 -7.50
CA ASN A 3 3.41 -27.82 -6.14
C ASN A 3 3.21 -26.28 -6.10
N TYR A 4 3.02 -25.72 -4.92
CA TYR A 4 2.75 -24.29 -4.74
C TYR A 4 3.91 -23.40 -5.20
N GLN A 5 5.16 -23.81 -4.95
CA GLN A 5 6.35 -23.02 -5.34
C GLN A 5 6.55 -23.01 -6.85
N GLU A 6 6.31 -24.14 -7.51
CA GLU A 6 6.30 -24.22 -8.98
C GLU A 6 5.25 -23.29 -9.58
N ALA A 7 4.02 -23.27 -9.01
CA ALA A 7 2.96 -22.37 -9.46
C ALA A 7 3.35 -20.89 -9.30
N LEU A 8 3.94 -20.51 -8.15
CA LEU A 8 4.45 -19.15 -7.93
C LEU A 8 5.57 -18.79 -8.93
N SER A 9 6.46 -19.71 -9.22
CA SER A 9 7.54 -19.50 -10.20
C SER A 9 7.00 -19.26 -11.62
N LEU A 10 5.88 -19.89 -11.98
CA LEU A 10 5.18 -19.61 -13.24
C LEU A 10 4.49 -18.24 -13.22
N ILE A 11 3.84 -17.88 -12.11
CA ILE A 11 3.21 -16.56 -11.93
C ILE A 11 4.24 -15.44 -12.01
N ASP A 12 5.42 -15.61 -11.42
CA ASP A 12 6.49 -14.62 -11.46
C ASP A 12 6.98 -14.31 -12.90
N LYS A 13 6.83 -15.26 -13.83
CA LYS A 13 7.18 -15.10 -15.24
C LYS A 13 6.05 -14.50 -16.09
N ILE A 14 4.85 -14.36 -15.52
CA ILE A 14 3.69 -13.82 -16.19
C ILE A 14 3.41 -12.43 -15.63
N SER A 15 3.28 -11.45 -16.51
CA SER A 15 2.86 -10.10 -16.15
C SER A 15 1.89 -9.54 -17.17
N LEU A 16 0.96 -8.71 -16.75
CA LEU A 16 0.12 -7.89 -17.61
C LEU A 16 0.93 -6.66 -18.04
N LYS A 17 0.81 -6.28 -19.32
CA LYS A 17 1.38 -5.01 -19.81
C LYS A 17 0.43 -3.86 -19.50
N LEU A 18 0.50 -3.34 -18.29
CA LEU A 18 -0.34 -2.23 -17.86
C LEU A 18 0.26 -0.90 -18.34
N PRO A 19 -0.48 -0.07 -19.08
CA PRO A 19 -0.01 1.24 -19.49
C PRO A 19 0.13 2.17 -18.29
N ASN A 20 0.93 3.23 -18.45
CA ASN A 20 1.01 4.31 -17.49
C ASN A 20 -0.04 5.37 -17.82
N GLU A 21 -0.53 6.07 -16.82
CA GLU A 21 -1.41 7.23 -16.97
C GLU A 21 -0.99 8.37 -16.04
N LYS A 22 -1.24 9.61 -16.45
CA LYS A 22 -1.05 10.80 -15.60
C LYS A 22 -2.32 11.09 -14.85
N ILE A 23 -2.20 11.34 -13.56
CA ILE A 23 -3.32 11.70 -12.69
C ILE A 23 -2.91 12.81 -11.73
N SER A 24 -3.92 13.53 -11.23
CA SER A 24 -3.69 14.51 -10.16
C SER A 24 -3.15 13.82 -8.91
N THR A 25 -2.21 14.49 -8.24
CA THR A 25 -1.65 14.06 -6.96
C THR A 25 -2.74 13.69 -5.94
N LEU A 26 -3.79 14.50 -5.83
CA LEU A 26 -4.87 14.29 -4.86
C LEU A 26 -5.71 13.02 -5.15
N ASN A 27 -5.72 12.54 -6.39
CA ASN A 27 -6.44 11.33 -6.81
C ASN A 27 -5.53 10.09 -6.84
N SER A 28 -4.29 10.18 -6.34
CA SER A 28 -3.29 9.13 -6.50
C SER A 28 -3.21 8.11 -5.37
N VAL A 29 -3.91 8.31 -4.27
CA VAL A 29 -3.96 7.33 -3.18
C VAL A 29 -4.48 5.99 -3.68
N ASN A 30 -3.86 4.89 -3.27
CA ASN A 30 -4.11 3.53 -3.75
C ASN A 30 -3.77 3.30 -5.23
N ARG A 31 -2.93 4.15 -5.83
CA ARG A 31 -2.33 3.90 -7.14
C ARG A 31 -0.87 3.47 -6.96
N VAL A 32 -0.34 2.76 -7.94
CA VAL A 32 1.08 2.34 -7.93
C VAL A 32 1.89 3.28 -8.80
N CYS A 33 2.97 3.80 -8.25
CA CYS A 33 3.86 4.74 -8.94
C CYS A 33 4.52 4.07 -10.16
N ALA A 34 4.54 4.74 -11.31
CA ALA A 34 5.03 4.16 -12.56
C ALA A 34 6.49 4.55 -12.90
N GLU A 35 7.06 5.48 -12.17
CA GLU A 35 8.46 5.96 -12.28
C GLU A 35 8.89 6.55 -10.94
N ASP A 36 10.19 6.72 -10.72
CA ASP A 36 10.67 7.43 -9.54
C ASP A 36 10.21 8.89 -9.60
N ILE A 37 9.55 9.36 -8.55
CA ILE A 37 9.16 10.76 -8.42
C ILE A 37 10.27 11.47 -7.65
N LEU A 38 10.87 12.45 -8.30
CA LEU A 38 11.98 13.21 -7.76
C LEU A 38 11.52 14.58 -7.25
N SER A 39 12.16 15.07 -6.20
CA SER A 39 11.91 16.42 -5.70
C SER A 39 12.29 17.47 -6.75
N PRO A 40 11.37 18.37 -7.15
CA PRO A 40 11.64 19.42 -8.12
C PRO A 40 12.41 20.60 -7.51
N SER A 41 12.58 20.65 -6.20
CA SER A 41 13.22 21.74 -5.48
C SER A 41 13.78 21.28 -4.14
N THR A 42 14.53 22.14 -3.48
CA THR A 42 14.92 21.95 -2.07
C THR A 42 13.75 22.27 -1.14
N ASN A 43 13.66 21.56 -0.01
CA ASN A 43 12.72 21.83 1.06
C ASN A 43 13.45 21.78 2.44
N PRO A 44 13.38 22.81 3.29
CA PRO A 44 12.89 24.14 2.98
C PRO A 44 13.64 24.80 1.81
N SER A 45 12.98 25.71 1.09
CA SER A 45 13.58 26.41 -0.05
C SER A 45 14.65 27.43 0.35
N SER A 46 14.62 27.88 1.61
CA SER A 46 15.54 28.87 2.19
C SER A 46 15.72 28.62 3.67
N ASN A 47 16.81 29.15 4.23
CA ASN A 47 17.03 29.08 5.68
C ASN A 47 15.90 29.78 6.44
N ASN A 48 15.36 29.13 7.46
CA ASN A 48 14.30 29.68 8.30
C ASN A 48 14.56 29.40 9.78
N THR A 49 13.85 30.12 10.65
CA THR A 49 13.99 29.91 12.09
C THR A 49 13.16 28.74 12.60
N ALA A 50 13.72 27.96 13.53
CA ALA A 50 13.03 26.91 14.26
C ALA A 50 12.21 27.40 15.47
N PHE A 51 12.48 28.65 15.93
CA PHE A 51 11.87 29.24 17.13
C PHE A 51 11.51 30.71 16.88
N ASP A 52 10.57 31.20 17.67
CA ASP A 52 10.35 32.64 17.80
C ASP A 52 11.55 33.26 18.48
N GLY A 53 12.12 34.33 17.92
CA GLY A 53 13.36 34.88 18.43
C GLY A 53 13.81 36.12 17.70
N PHE A 54 15.10 36.40 17.85
CA PHE A 54 15.77 37.54 17.26
C PHE A 54 16.93 37.08 16.39
N ALA A 55 16.91 37.45 15.12
CA ALA A 55 18.00 37.16 14.18
C ALA A 55 19.18 38.06 14.44
N VAL A 56 20.37 37.51 14.65
CA VAL A 56 21.61 38.20 14.95
C VAL A 56 22.75 37.71 14.07
N ILE A 57 23.82 38.52 13.99
CA ILE A 57 25.12 38.08 13.48
C ILE A 57 25.88 37.49 14.68
N ALA A 58 26.14 36.18 14.69
CA ALA A 58 26.81 35.51 15.80
C ALA A 58 28.11 36.18 16.25
N LYS A 59 28.90 36.64 15.27
CA LYS A 59 30.17 37.38 15.50
C LYS A 59 29.98 38.65 16.32
N GLU A 60 28.84 39.31 16.23
CA GLU A 60 28.56 40.52 17.04
C GLU A 60 28.26 40.20 18.51
N THR A 61 28.06 38.95 18.86
CA THR A 61 27.82 38.45 20.23
C THR A 61 29.08 37.89 20.88
N GLU A 62 30.21 37.88 20.19
CA GLU A 62 31.47 37.33 20.74
C GLU A 62 31.88 38.01 22.05
N GLY A 63 32.22 37.18 23.04
CA GLY A 63 32.66 37.61 24.36
C GLY A 63 31.57 38.23 25.24
N LEU A 64 30.28 38.14 24.86
CA LEU A 64 29.17 38.52 25.74
C LEU A 64 28.98 37.49 26.85
N SER A 65 28.61 38.00 28.01
CA SER A 65 28.36 37.23 29.23
C SER A 65 27.43 38.02 30.15
N SER A 66 26.97 37.44 31.25
CA SER A 66 26.14 38.13 32.24
C SER A 66 26.74 39.43 32.75
N ASN A 67 28.09 39.55 32.73
CA ASN A 67 28.83 40.76 33.16
C ASN A 67 29.14 41.68 31.97
N LYS A 68 28.91 41.25 30.73
CA LYS A 68 29.21 42.06 29.51
C LYS A 68 28.08 41.91 28.52
N THR A 69 27.09 42.77 28.64
CA THR A 69 25.89 42.76 27.80
C THR A 69 25.97 43.71 26.61
N LYS A 70 25.13 43.50 25.61
CA LYS A 70 25.06 44.35 24.42
C LYS A 70 23.61 44.59 24.00
N LYS A 71 23.32 45.81 23.54
CA LYS A 71 22.01 46.18 22.99
C LYS A 71 22.02 46.02 21.45
N PHE A 72 20.95 45.40 20.95
CA PHE A 72 20.69 45.29 19.51
C PHE A 72 19.38 46.01 19.19
N LYS A 73 19.39 46.92 18.23
CA LYS A 73 18.22 47.67 17.80
C LYS A 73 17.30 46.80 16.99
N ILE A 74 16.02 46.72 17.32
CA ILE A 74 15.02 46.00 16.56
C ILE A 74 14.64 46.81 15.31
N LEU A 75 14.91 46.26 14.12
CA LEU A 75 14.62 46.94 12.84
C LEU A 75 13.18 46.72 12.40
N LYS A 76 12.71 45.50 12.47
CA LYS A 76 11.34 45.08 12.16
C LYS A 76 11.04 43.72 12.74
N THR A 77 9.77 43.32 12.66
CA THR A 77 9.31 41.94 12.90
C THR A 77 9.04 41.25 11.56
N ILE A 78 9.44 39.99 11.41
CA ILE A 78 9.20 39.11 10.26
C ILE A 78 8.40 37.92 10.72
N ALA A 79 7.17 37.81 10.24
CA ALA A 79 6.36 36.61 10.44
C ALA A 79 6.62 35.56 9.33
N ALA A 80 6.14 34.33 9.53
CA ALA A 80 6.16 33.35 8.48
C ALA A 80 5.32 33.82 7.28
N GLY A 81 5.91 33.80 6.09
CA GLY A 81 5.29 34.30 4.85
C GLY A 81 5.56 35.76 4.52
N ASP A 82 6.19 36.50 5.42
CA ASP A 82 6.62 37.89 5.12
C ASP A 82 7.86 37.92 4.22
N ASP A 83 8.00 39.01 3.46
CA ASP A 83 9.24 39.30 2.75
C ASP A 83 10.38 39.59 3.74
N PRO A 84 11.44 38.76 3.75
CA PRO A 84 12.55 38.87 4.71
C PRO A 84 13.46 40.07 4.43
N LYS A 85 13.25 40.79 3.33
CA LYS A 85 14.13 41.89 2.88
C LYS A 85 14.25 42.98 3.94
N ILE A 86 15.52 43.40 4.19
CA ILE A 86 15.87 44.44 5.13
C ILE A 86 16.53 45.59 4.33
N ASN A 87 15.89 46.75 4.31
CA ASN A 87 16.34 47.87 3.48
C ASN A 87 17.44 48.68 4.18
N ASN A 88 17.44 48.76 5.51
CA ASN A 88 18.35 49.63 6.29
C ASN A 88 19.03 48.81 7.40
N PHE A 89 19.99 47.99 6.99
CA PHE A 89 20.79 47.24 7.99
C PHE A 89 21.80 48.21 8.65
N GLU A 90 21.87 48.13 9.99
CA GLU A 90 22.83 48.83 10.83
C GLU A 90 23.61 47.86 11.67
N LYS A 91 24.87 48.15 12.01
CA LYS A 91 25.65 47.33 12.95
C LYS A 91 24.95 47.30 14.32
N ASN A 92 24.99 46.17 15.00
CA ASN A 92 24.30 45.93 16.28
C ASN A 92 22.77 46.10 16.17
N SER A 93 22.21 45.68 15.05
CA SER A 93 20.77 45.55 14.86
C SER A 93 20.32 44.09 14.85
N THR A 94 19.05 43.88 15.02
CA THR A 94 18.38 42.59 15.02
C THR A 94 17.01 42.68 14.34
N VAL A 95 16.46 41.55 13.97
CA VAL A 95 15.11 41.43 13.47
C VAL A 95 14.39 40.41 14.37
N GLU A 96 13.26 40.82 14.93
CA GLU A 96 12.35 39.88 15.54
C GLU A 96 11.78 38.97 14.48
N ILE A 97 11.86 37.65 14.69
CA ILE A 97 11.48 36.66 13.69
C ILE A 97 10.64 35.56 14.32
N MET A 98 9.47 35.29 13.71
CA MET A 98 8.57 34.23 14.16
C MET A 98 8.93 32.90 13.53
N THR A 99 8.63 31.78 14.20
CA THR A 99 8.87 30.42 13.73
C THR A 99 8.44 30.25 12.27
N GLY A 100 9.35 29.72 11.45
CA GLY A 100 9.15 29.58 10.00
C GLY A 100 9.47 30.84 9.18
N GLY A 101 9.76 31.97 9.81
CA GLY A 101 10.24 33.19 9.16
C GLY A 101 11.60 32.95 8.50
N LEU A 102 11.83 33.57 7.33
CA LEU A 102 13.07 33.39 6.57
C LEU A 102 14.22 34.17 7.20
N VAL A 103 15.36 33.53 7.40
CA VAL A 103 16.60 34.16 7.89
C VAL A 103 17.38 34.64 6.70
N HIS A 104 17.43 35.98 6.55
CA HIS A 104 18.11 36.66 5.43
C HIS A 104 19.48 37.20 5.88
N GLU A 105 20.45 37.23 4.98
CA GLU A 105 21.72 37.86 5.22
C GLU A 105 21.53 39.35 5.64
N PRO A 106 22.36 39.86 6.55
CA PRO A 106 23.60 39.26 7.07
C PRO A 106 23.43 38.40 8.33
N PHE A 107 22.21 38.15 8.79
CA PHE A 107 21.95 37.36 9.99
C PHE A 107 22.26 35.87 9.75
N ASP A 108 22.91 35.27 10.75
CA ASP A 108 23.37 33.88 10.66
C ASP A 108 23.04 33.03 11.91
N SER A 109 22.26 33.58 12.84
CA SER A 109 21.88 32.90 14.08
C SER A 109 20.62 33.49 14.67
N ILE A 110 19.90 32.69 15.47
CA ILE A 110 18.69 33.11 16.18
C ILE A 110 18.93 33.01 17.69
N ILE A 111 18.41 33.97 18.42
CA ILE A 111 18.29 33.96 19.88
C ILE A 111 16.82 33.80 20.21
N PRO A 112 16.38 32.71 20.90
CA PRO A 112 14.98 32.56 21.33
C PRO A 112 14.52 33.75 22.20
N VAL A 113 13.21 34.06 22.12
CA VAL A 113 12.61 35.20 22.86
C VAL A 113 12.83 35.08 24.38
N GLU A 114 12.95 33.84 24.90
CA GLU A 114 13.17 33.58 26.34
C GLU A 114 14.57 33.94 26.81
N LYS A 115 15.53 34.11 25.89
CA LYS A 115 16.94 34.36 26.17
C LYS A 115 17.35 35.80 26.02
N VAL A 116 16.41 36.72 25.83
CA VAL A 116 16.68 38.15 25.70
C VAL A 116 15.96 38.96 26.74
N LYS A 117 16.52 40.14 27.08
CA LYS A 117 15.85 41.16 27.87
C LYS A 117 15.43 42.29 26.96
N TYR A 118 14.21 42.78 27.12
CA TYR A 118 13.67 43.86 26.31
C TYR A 118 14.04 45.24 26.87
N PHE A 119 14.24 46.20 25.99
CA PHE A 119 14.52 47.61 26.37
C PHE A 119 13.68 48.55 25.49
N PRO A 120 13.01 49.59 26.07
CA PRO A 120 12.90 49.91 27.50
C PRO A 120 11.96 48.97 28.26
N SER A 121 10.98 48.35 27.57
CA SER A 121 10.07 47.35 28.18
C SER A 121 9.65 46.29 27.13
N LYS A 122 8.98 45.23 27.57
CA LYS A 122 8.51 44.14 26.70
C LYS A 122 7.32 44.60 25.82
N GLU A 123 6.52 45.54 26.30
CA GLU A 123 5.30 46.03 25.61
C GLU A 123 5.64 46.94 24.43
N LYS A 124 6.75 47.67 24.52
CA LYS A 124 7.21 48.59 23.45
C LYS A 124 8.74 48.51 23.33
N PRO A 125 9.28 47.38 22.87
CA PRO A 125 10.71 47.19 22.79
C PRO A 125 11.27 47.96 21.58
N THR A 126 12.34 48.68 21.78
CA THR A 126 13.15 49.30 20.71
C THR A 126 14.44 48.52 20.48
N HIS A 127 14.90 47.81 21.52
CA HIS A 127 16.11 47.03 21.50
C HIS A 127 15.90 45.74 22.34
N ILE A 128 16.72 44.75 22.02
CA ILE A 128 16.98 43.65 22.94
C ILE A 128 18.33 43.79 23.60
N ILE A 129 18.50 43.22 24.79
CA ILE A 129 19.77 43.09 25.47
C ILE A 129 20.16 41.62 25.49
N VAL A 130 21.35 41.35 24.98
CA VAL A 130 21.93 39.98 24.90
C VAL A 130 23.08 39.90 25.90
N ASP A 131 23.08 38.85 26.71
CA ASP A 131 24.05 38.63 27.81
C ASP A 131 24.77 37.26 27.68
N GLU A 132 24.71 36.65 26.50
CA GLU A 132 25.44 35.42 26.18
C GLU A 132 25.98 35.45 24.74
N GLN A 133 27.08 34.73 24.51
CA GLN A 133 27.60 34.52 23.17
C GLN A 133 26.75 33.48 22.42
N VAL A 134 26.38 33.79 21.21
CA VAL A 134 25.58 32.91 20.35
C VAL A 134 26.47 32.16 19.37
N LYS A 135 26.28 30.85 19.29
CA LYS A 135 26.98 30.02 18.32
C LYS A 135 26.38 30.25 16.92
N LYS A 136 27.27 30.42 15.94
CA LYS A 136 26.85 30.55 14.54
C LYS A 136 25.93 29.40 14.13
N PHE A 137 24.87 29.74 13.39
CA PHE A 137 23.82 28.82 12.91
C PHE A 137 22.90 28.24 14.01
N SER A 138 22.91 28.81 15.20
CA SER A 138 21.95 28.42 16.26
C SER A 138 20.51 28.63 15.81
N TYR A 139 19.67 27.60 15.99
CA TYR A 139 18.23 27.62 15.76
C TYR A 139 17.79 27.93 14.32
N ILE A 140 18.66 27.69 13.33
CA ILE A 140 18.37 27.82 11.91
C ILE A 140 18.07 26.40 11.36
N ARG A 141 16.98 26.29 10.60
CA ARG A 141 16.73 25.16 9.69
C ARG A 141 17.28 25.55 8.34
N PHE A 142 18.15 24.70 7.80
CA PHE A 142 18.81 24.99 6.53
C PHE A 142 17.95 24.63 5.33
N ALA A 143 18.15 25.40 4.25
CA ALA A 143 17.61 25.02 2.95
C ALA A 143 18.05 23.60 2.58
N GLY A 144 17.11 22.77 2.14
CA GLY A 144 17.37 21.38 1.76
C GLY A 144 17.59 20.39 2.91
N GLU A 145 17.31 20.78 4.17
CA GLU A 145 17.49 19.91 5.33
C GLU A 145 16.54 18.67 5.28
N ASP A 146 15.39 18.79 4.64
CA ASP A 146 14.40 17.71 4.48
C ASP A 146 14.51 17.05 3.08
N TYR A 147 14.43 17.84 2.00
CA TYR A 147 14.62 17.37 0.63
C TYR A 147 15.59 18.26 -0.13
N ASN A 148 16.49 17.63 -0.87
CA ASN A 148 17.30 18.29 -1.88
C ASN A 148 16.68 18.11 -3.26
N LEU A 149 17.06 18.99 -4.21
CA LEU A 149 16.71 18.84 -5.62
C LEU A 149 17.09 17.43 -6.11
N LYS A 150 16.14 16.70 -6.73
CA LYS A 150 16.27 15.33 -7.25
C LYS A 150 16.34 14.21 -6.20
N ASP A 151 16.12 14.49 -4.93
CA ASP A 151 15.90 13.42 -3.97
C ASP A 151 14.67 12.62 -4.36
N VAL A 152 14.72 11.30 -4.14
CA VAL A 152 13.59 10.40 -4.45
C VAL A 152 12.51 10.57 -3.40
N VAL A 153 11.33 11.02 -3.83
CA VAL A 153 10.15 11.19 -2.98
C VAL A 153 9.33 9.89 -2.92
N ILE A 154 9.11 9.24 -4.06
CA ILE A 154 8.40 7.95 -4.17
C ILE A 154 9.12 7.12 -5.23
N LYS A 155 9.35 5.85 -4.96
CA LYS A 155 9.98 4.91 -5.89
C LYS A 155 8.98 4.32 -6.88
N ASN A 156 9.46 3.97 -8.06
CA ASN A 156 8.71 3.15 -9.01
C ASN A 156 8.23 1.84 -8.36
N GLY A 157 6.97 1.47 -8.60
CA GLY A 157 6.34 0.28 -8.03
C GLY A 157 5.86 0.46 -6.59
N GLU A 158 6.04 1.62 -5.97
CA GLU A 158 5.55 1.90 -4.62
C GLU A 158 4.05 2.27 -4.65
N LEU A 159 3.31 1.75 -3.68
CA LEU A 159 1.90 2.09 -3.49
C LEU A 159 1.78 3.46 -2.83
N ILE A 160 1.07 4.36 -3.47
CA ILE A 160 0.87 5.72 -2.97
C ILE A 160 -0.12 5.71 -1.81
N GLN A 161 0.31 6.21 -0.68
CA GLN A 161 -0.42 6.31 0.58
C GLN A 161 -0.66 7.77 0.97
N PRO A 162 -1.56 8.07 1.93
CA PRO A 162 -1.80 9.44 2.38
C PRO A 162 -0.54 10.22 2.81
N LYS A 163 0.45 9.54 3.42
CA LYS A 163 1.74 10.16 3.77
C LYS A 163 2.49 10.74 2.56
N HIS A 164 2.36 10.09 1.40
CA HIS A 164 3.00 10.55 0.16
C HIS A 164 2.33 11.81 -0.40
N ILE A 165 1.01 11.97 -0.18
CA ILE A 165 0.30 13.19 -0.59
C ILE A 165 0.87 14.40 0.15
N MET A 166 1.17 14.26 1.44
CA MET A 166 1.82 15.34 2.22
C MET A 166 3.14 15.76 1.55
N ALA A 167 4.04 14.82 1.24
CA ALA A 167 5.32 15.13 0.60
C ALA A 167 5.14 15.76 -0.79
N LEU A 168 4.30 15.14 -1.65
CA LEU A 168 4.05 15.62 -3.01
C LEU A 168 3.49 17.04 -3.02
N THR A 169 2.53 17.35 -2.15
CA THR A 169 1.92 18.68 -2.07
C THR A 169 2.87 19.72 -1.47
N THR A 170 3.68 19.34 -0.46
CA THR A 170 4.73 20.23 0.08
C THR A 170 5.73 20.61 -0.99
N LEU A 171 6.07 19.69 -1.89
CA LEU A 171 7.01 19.93 -2.98
C LEU A 171 6.36 20.51 -4.26
N GLY A 172 5.07 20.84 -4.23
CA GLY A 172 4.34 21.44 -5.34
C GLY A 172 4.12 20.51 -6.54
N ILE A 173 4.18 19.19 -6.34
CA ILE A 173 3.96 18.19 -7.40
C ILE A 173 2.45 17.96 -7.58
N VAL A 174 1.89 18.50 -8.66
CA VAL A 174 0.44 18.51 -8.92
C VAL A 174 -0.06 17.29 -9.67
N GLU A 175 0.79 16.67 -10.48
CA GLU A 175 0.49 15.48 -11.29
C GLU A 175 1.62 14.46 -11.23
N ILE A 176 1.27 13.20 -11.27
CA ILE A 176 2.23 12.08 -11.26
C ILE A 176 1.83 11.00 -12.26
N LYS A 177 2.80 10.18 -12.69
CA LYS A 177 2.55 8.98 -13.47
C LYS A 177 2.36 7.77 -12.58
N VAL A 178 1.28 7.04 -12.85
CA VAL A 178 0.93 5.80 -12.14
C VAL A 178 0.64 4.68 -13.13
N LYS A 179 0.74 3.45 -12.68
CA LYS A 179 0.26 2.29 -13.44
C LYS A 179 -1.27 2.34 -13.54
N LYS A 180 -1.81 2.05 -14.72
CA LYS A 180 -3.26 1.83 -14.87
C LYS A 180 -3.69 0.66 -13.97
N GLN A 181 -4.82 0.81 -13.29
CA GLN A 181 -5.35 -0.26 -12.44
C GLN A 181 -5.81 -1.44 -13.30
N PRO A 182 -5.36 -2.68 -13.01
CA PRO A 182 -5.86 -3.85 -13.72
C PRO A 182 -7.34 -4.05 -13.44
N LYS A 183 -8.08 -4.46 -14.46
CA LYS A 183 -9.51 -4.73 -14.42
C LYS A 183 -9.76 -6.23 -14.48
N ILE A 184 -10.52 -6.73 -13.54
CA ILE A 184 -10.88 -8.13 -13.39
C ILE A 184 -12.39 -8.25 -13.52
N ILE A 185 -12.88 -9.17 -14.35
CA ILE A 185 -14.28 -9.55 -14.34
C ILE A 185 -14.42 -10.94 -13.70
N PHE A 186 -15.37 -11.06 -12.80
CA PHE A 186 -15.57 -12.26 -11.98
C PHE A 186 -16.96 -12.85 -12.19
N PHE A 187 -17.03 -14.11 -12.61
CA PHE A 187 -18.27 -14.86 -12.81
C PHE A 187 -18.39 -16.02 -11.80
N GLY A 188 -19.53 -16.12 -11.12
CA GLY A 188 -19.92 -17.35 -10.45
C GLY A 188 -20.46 -18.36 -11.45
N THR A 189 -20.03 -19.63 -11.41
CA THR A 189 -20.56 -20.66 -12.28
C THR A 189 -21.15 -21.83 -11.49
N GLY A 190 -22.33 -22.29 -11.89
CA GLY A 190 -23.05 -23.39 -11.27
C GLY A 190 -24.55 -23.25 -11.30
N ASN A 191 -25.26 -24.38 -11.58
CA ASN A 191 -26.72 -24.42 -11.55
C ASN A 191 -27.28 -24.29 -10.13
N GLU A 192 -26.49 -24.62 -9.11
CA GLU A 192 -26.84 -24.49 -7.69
C GLU A 192 -26.82 -23.04 -7.18
N ILE A 193 -26.21 -22.10 -7.92
CA ILE A 193 -26.03 -20.74 -7.44
C ILE A 193 -27.32 -19.93 -7.66
N ALA A 194 -27.81 -19.30 -6.57
CA ALA A 194 -28.93 -18.35 -6.55
C ALA A 194 -28.42 -16.94 -6.22
N ASP A 195 -29.18 -15.91 -6.61
CA ASP A 195 -28.89 -14.55 -6.18
C ASP A 195 -28.99 -14.43 -4.65
N TYR A 196 -28.15 -13.65 -4.03
CA TYR A 196 -28.18 -13.45 -2.58
C TYR A 196 -29.46 -12.74 -2.09
N LYS A 197 -30.12 -11.97 -2.96
CA LYS A 197 -31.37 -11.24 -2.68
C LYS A 197 -32.61 -12.12 -2.72
N ASP A 198 -32.53 -13.31 -3.33
CA ASP A 198 -33.67 -14.20 -3.43
C ASP A 198 -34.22 -14.53 -2.04
N LYS A 199 -35.49 -14.20 -1.78
CA LYS A 199 -36.11 -14.43 -0.48
C LYS A 199 -36.22 -15.93 -0.17
N ASN A 200 -36.60 -16.74 -1.17
CA ASN A 200 -36.85 -18.16 -1.05
C ASN A 200 -35.80 -18.93 -1.88
N VAL A 201 -34.72 -19.38 -1.26
CA VAL A 201 -33.73 -20.23 -1.91
C VAL A 201 -33.97 -21.68 -1.50
N PRO A 202 -34.28 -22.59 -2.46
CA PRO A 202 -34.44 -24.00 -2.18
C PRO A 202 -33.21 -24.60 -1.49
N SER A 203 -33.38 -25.63 -0.67
CA SER A 203 -32.31 -26.25 0.11
C SER A 203 -31.17 -26.86 -0.70
N TRP A 204 -31.42 -27.13 -1.99
CA TRP A 204 -30.40 -27.65 -2.94
C TRP A 204 -29.65 -26.54 -3.67
N LYS A 205 -29.91 -25.26 -3.37
CA LYS A 205 -29.16 -24.12 -3.91
C LYS A 205 -28.40 -23.38 -2.82
N VAL A 206 -27.38 -22.68 -3.24
CA VAL A 206 -26.55 -21.83 -2.38
C VAL A 206 -26.56 -20.40 -2.89
N ARG A 207 -26.50 -19.44 -1.99
CA ARG A 207 -26.42 -18.01 -2.37
C ARG A 207 -25.06 -17.67 -2.93
N ASN A 208 -25.04 -16.84 -3.98
CA ASN A 208 -23.79 -16.29 -4.53
C ASN A 208 -23.10 -15.40 -3.49
N SER A 209 -22.04 -15.89 -2.91
CA SER A 209 -21.19 -15.12 -1.97
C SER A 209 -19.86 -14.70 -2.60
N ASN A 210 -19.34 -15.49 -3.55
CA ASN A 210 -18.02 -15.27 -4.13
C ASN A 210 -17.93 -13.94 -4.87
N ASN A 211 -18.86 -13.65 -5.81
CA ASN A 211 -18.86 -12.40 -6.56
C ASN A 211 -18.89 -11.18 -5.63
N HIS A 212 -19.75 -11.21 -4.62
CA HIS A 212 -19.90 -10.08 -3.68
C HIS A 212 -18.71 -9.91 -2.76
N TYR A 213 -18.09 -11.03 -2.33
CA TYR A 213 -16.83 -10.97 -1.59
C TYR A 213 -15.74 -10.28 -2.41
N PHE A 214 -15.53 -10.71 -3.67
CA PHE A 214 -14.46 -10.17 -4.48
C PHE A 214 -14.69 -8.74 -4.94
N THR A 215 -15.91 -8.36 -5.32
CA THR A 215 -16.22 -6.96 -5.63
C THR A 215 -16.02 -6.05 -4.43
N SER A 216 -16.36 -6.52 -3.22
CA SER A 216 -16.10 -5.78 -1.97
C SER A 216 -14.60 -5.71 -1.66
N PHE A 217 -13.88 -6.82 -1.87
CA PHE A 217 -12.44 -6.91 -1.68
C PHE A 217 -11.68 -5.94 -2.61
N GLY A 218 -12.07 -5.85 -3.89
CA GLY A 218 -11.48 -4.94 -4.87
C GLY A 218 -11.62 -3.46 -4.51
N LYS A 219 -12.68 -3.06 -3.80
CA LYS A 219 -12.89 -1.66 -3.38
C LYS A 219 -11.82 -1.13 -2.42
N SER A 220 -11.16 -2.00 -1.67
CA SER A 220 -10.13 -1.62 -0.71
C SER A 220 -8.70 -1.74 -1.25
N LEU A 221 -8.54 -2.10 -2.53
CA LEU A 221 -7.24 -2.35 -3.15
C LEU A 221 -7.02 -1.49 -4.41
N TYR A 222 -5.88 -1.67 -5.02
CA TYR A 222 -5.37 -0.91 -6.17
C TYR A 222 -5.68 -1.55 -7.53
N PHE A 223 -6.79 -2.30 -7.62
CA PHE A 223 -7.32 -2.89 -8.85
C PHE A 223 -8.84 -2.93 -8.80
N GLN A 224 -9.48 -3.12 -9.96
CA GLN A 224 -10.93 -3.11 -10.07
C GLN A 224 -11.45 -4.53 -10.27
N ILE A 225 -12.49 -4.91 -9.52
CA ILE A 225 -13.22 -6.16 -9.74
C ILE A 225 -14.67 -5.85 -10.12
N ILE A 226 -15.06 -6.32 -11.28
CA ILE A 226 -16.39 -6.15 -11.86
C ILE A 226 -17.16 -7.44 -11.63
N ASP A 227 -18.39 -7.32 -11.12
CA ASP A 227 -19.30 -8.46 -11.00
C ASP A 227 -19.86 -8.81 -12.39
N GLY A 228 -19.45 -9.95 -12.92
CA GLY A 228 -19.96 -10.48 -14.19
C GLY A 228 -21.28 -11.23 -14.04
N GLY A 229 -21.74 -11.46 -12.81
CA GLY A 229 -22.94 -12.21 -12.52
C GLY A 229 -22.74 -13.73 -12.46
N ILE A 230 -23.82 -14.45 -12.72
CA ILE A 230 -23.87 -15.93 -12.62
C ILE A 230 -24.06 -16.52 -14.02
N ILE A 231 -23.27 -17.52 -14.35
CA ILE A 231 -23.40 -18.34 -15.55
C ILE A 231 -23.76 -19.76 -15.12
N LYS A 232 -24.81 -20.32 -15.69
CA LYS A 232 -25.24 -21.69 -15.38
C LYS A 232 -24.40 -22.71 -16.17
N ASP A 233 -24.27 -23.93 -15.63
CA ASP A 233 -23.49 -25.00 -16.27
C ASP A 233 -24.09 -25.47 -17.60
N ASP A 234 -25.38 -25.25 -17.78
CA ASP A 234 -26.13 -25.52 -19.02
C ASP A 234 -26.20 -24.31 -19.98
N GLU A 235 -25.50 -23.21 -19.66
CA GLU A 235 -25.38 -22.00 -20.50
C GLU A 235 -23.93 -21.80 -21.04
N PRO A 236 -23.29 -22.79 -21.68
CA PRO A 236 -21.91 -22.62 -22.18
C PRO A 236 -21.76 -21.52 -23.23
N ASP A 237 -22.81 -21.25 -24.02
CA ASP A 237 -22.80 -20.21 -25.05
C ASP A 237 -22.77 -18.82 -24.43
N LYS A 238 -23.40 -18.61 -23.28
CA LYS A 238 -23.31 -17.36 -22.52
C LYS A 238 -21.88 -17.10 -22.07
N LEU A 239 -21.17 -18.13 -21.57
CA LEU A 239 -19.76 -17.99 -21.21
C LEU A 239 -18.89 -17.65 -22.42
N LYS A 240 -19.17 -18.25 -23.58
CA LYS A 240 -18.48 -17.92 -24.85
C LYS A 240 -18.66 -16.46 -25.24
N GLU A 241 -19.87 -15.94 -25.13
CA GLU A 241 -20.19 -14.54 -25.45
C GLU A 241 -19.48 -13.60 -24.49
N GLU A 242 -19.53 -13.85 -23.18
CA GLU A 242 -18.85 -13.03 -22.17
C GLU A 242 -17.32 -13.07 -22.34
N LEU A 243 -16.77 -14.20 -22.71
CA LEU A 243 -15.35 -14.32 -23.02
C LEU A 243 -14.97 -13.51 -24.28
N LYS A 244 -15.77 -13.56 -25.34
CA LYS A 244 -15.59 -12.74 -26.55
C LYS A 244 -15.62 -11.24 -26.21
N LYS A 245 -16.62 -10.80 -25.45
CA LYS A 245 -16.74 -9.41 -24.99
C LYS A 245 -15.50 -8.98 -24.18
N THR A 246 -15.06 -9.84 -23.27
CA THR A 246 -13.86 -9.58 -22.46
C THR A 246 -12.60 -9.47 -23.32
N LEU A 247 -12.43 -10.33 -24.32
CA LEU A 247 -11.28 -10.28 -25.23
C LEU A 247 -11.22 -8.99 -26.07
N SER A 248 -12.35 -8.34 -26.33
CA SER A 248 -12.44 -7.06 -27.07
C SER A 248 -12.53 -5.82 -26.17
N SER A 249 -12.66 -5.98 -24.87
CA SER A 249 -12.77 -4.89 -23.87
C SER A 249 -11.40 -4.50 -23.27
N ASP A 250 -11.41 -3.60 -22.29
CA ASP A 250 -10.25 -3.22 -21.47
C ASP A 250 -10.10 -4.05 -20.17
N ILE A 251 -10.81 -5.18 -20.08
CA ILE A 251 -10.65 -6.16 -19.01
C ILE A 251 -9.33 -6.92 -19.20
N ASP A 252 -8.54 -7.03 -18.14
CA ASP A 252 -7.23 -7.68 -18.17
C ASP A 252 -7.29 -9.15 -17.74
N ILE A 253 -8.15 -9.47 -16.77
CA ILE A 253 -8.29 -10.80 -16.19
C ILE A 253 -9.75 -11.24 -16.17
N PHE A 254 -10.01 -12.42 -16.73
CA PHE A 254 -11.31 -13.11 -16.65
C PHE A 254 -11.23 -14.20 -15.59
N VAL A 255 -12.12 -14.17 -14.62
CA VAL A 255 -12.14 -15.14 -13.51
C VAL A 255 -13.48 -15.84 -13.45
N THR A 256 -13.46 -17.17 -13.31
CA THR A 256 -14.65 -17.97 -12.97
C THR A 256 -14.47 -18.67 -11.63
N SER A 257 -15.54 -18.85 -10.87
CA SER A 257 -15.57 -19.73 -9.71
C SER A 257 -16.52 -20.88 -9.94
N GLY A 258 -15.98 -22.11 -10.06
CA GLY A 258 -16.68 -23.34 -10.42
C GLY A 258 -16.33 -23.84 -11.81
N ALA A 259 -16.92 -24.99 -12.21
CA ALA A 259 -16.80 -25.64 -13.54
C ALA A 259 -15.37 -25.86 -14.08
N ILE A 260 -14.36 -26.06 -13.20
CA ILE A 260 -12.94 -26.24 -13.55
C ILE A 260 -12.34 -27.56 -13.11
N SER A 261 -13.07 -28.37 -12.35
CA SER A 261 -12.62 -29.65 -11.80
C SER A 261 -12.56 -30.74 -12.91
N ALA A 262 -12.66 -32.00 -12.58
CA ALA A 262 -12.72 -33.12 -13.52
C ALA A 262 -14.15 -33.72 -13.63
N GLY A 263 -15.16 -32.92 -13.27
CA GLY A 263 -16.56 -33.36 -13.26
C GLY A 263 -17.20 -33.36 -14.66
N LYS A 264 -18.37 -34.00 -14.76
CA LYS A 264 -19.12 -34.16 -16.00
C LYS A 264 -19.49 -32.81 -16.67
N PHE A 265 -19.60 -31.74 -15.89
CA PHE A 265 -19.99 -30.38 -16.33
C PHE A 265 -18.82 -29.41 -16.44
N ASP A 266 -17.57 -29.90 -16.39
CA ASP A 266 -16.38 -29.04 -16.42
C ASP A 266 -15.96 -28.71 -17.86
N PHE A 267 -16.73 -27.89 -18.54
CA PHE A 267 -16.52 -27.51 -19.95
C PHE A 267 -15.50 -26.39 -20.12
N ILE A 268 -15.19 -25.63 -19.06
CA ILE A 268 -14.33 -24.45 -19.12
C ILE A 268 -12.94 -24.74 -19.70
N PRO A 269 -12.20 -25.78 -19.28
CA PRO A 269 -10.86 -26.03 -19.84
C PRO A 269 -10.85 -26.25 -21.35
N LYS A 270 -11.89 -26.93 -21.89
CA LYS A 270 -12.06 -27.11 -23.33
C LYS A 270 -12.33 -25.80 -24.04
N LEU A 271 -13.27 -25.01 -23.52
CA LEU A 271 -13.66 -23.73 -24.05
C LEU A 271 -12.46 -22.76 -24.10
N ILE A 272 -11.67 -22.62 -23.03
CA ILE A 272 -10.51 -21.76 -22.97
C ILE A 272 -9.48 -22.14 -24.03
N LYS A 273 -9.26 -23.44 -24.24
CA LYS A 273 -8.37 -23.93 -25.31
C LYS A 273 -8.90 -23.61 -26.73
N GLU A 274 -10.18 -23.76 -26.96
CA GLU A 274 -10.83 -23.40 -28.25
C GLU A 274 -10.66 -21.90 -28.58
N PHE A 275 -10.66 -21.02 -27.54
CA PHE A 275 -10.41 -19.59 -27.67
C PHE A 275 -8.94 -19.22 -27.87
N GLY A 276 -8.02 -20.19 -27.88
CA GLY A 276 -6.59 -19.94 -28.09
C GLY A 276 -5.82 -19.54 -26.85
N PHE A 277 -6.35 -19.82 -25.66
CA PHE A 277 -5.57 -19.66 -24.42
C PHE A 277 -4.59 -20.83 -24.25
N GLU A 278 -3.40 -20.50 -23.79
CA GLU A 278 -2.40 -21.45 -23.34
C GLU A 278 -2.50 -21.64 -21.83
N THR A 279 -2.67 -22.89 -21.41
CA THR A 279 -2.76 -23.20 -19.97
C THR A 279 -1.36 -23.37 -19.39
N HIS A 280 -1.00 -22.56 -18.40
CA HIS A 280 0.25 -22.64 -17.66
C HIS A 280 0.20 -23.70 -16.57
N PHE A 281 -0.93 -23.80 -15.86
CA PHE A 281 -1.18 -24.91 -14.94
C PHE A 281 -2.67 -25.17 -14.74
N LYS A 282 -2.96 -26.43 -14.42
CA LYS A 282 -4.27 -26.90 -13.97
C LYS A 282 -4.06 -27.85 -12.78
N GLY A 283 -4.54 -27.44 -11.60
CA GLY A 283 -4.38 -28.16 -10.35
C GLY A 283 -3.02 -27.90 -9.68
N VAL A 284 -3.08 -27.47 -8.43
CA VAL A 284 -1.93 -27.20 -7.58
C VAL A 284 -2.09 -27.99 -6.27
N ALA A 285 -0.98 -28.52 -5.72
CA ALA A 285 -0.96 -29.26 -4.46
C ALA A 285 -1.14 -28.34 -3.25
N ILE A 286 -2.33 -27.76 -3.14
CA ILE A 286 -2.73 -26.82 -2.06
C ILE A 286 -4.04 -27.28 -1.39
N LYS A 287 -4.29 -26.81 -0.20
CA LYS A 287 -5.58 -26.93 0.51
C LYS A 287 -5.85 -25.66 1.32
N PRO A 288 -7.03 -25.02 1.15
CA PRO A 288 -8.07 -25.33 0.16
C PRO A 288 -7.68 -24.85 -1.25
N GLY A 289 -8.41 -25.28 -2.29
CA GLY A 289 -8.28 -24.69 -3.63
C GLY A 289 -7.54 -25.52 -4.68
N ARG A 290 -7.33 -26.83 -4.45
CA ARG A 290 -6.61 -27.73 -5.38
C ARG A 290 -6.95 -27.55 -6.87
N PRO A 291 -8.21 -27.51 -7.33
CA PRO A 291 -8.54 -27.34 -8.74
C PRO A 291 -8.50 -25.85 -9.14
N ILE A 292 -7.32 -25.27 -9.24
CA ILE A 292 -7.09 -23.93 -9.75
C ILE A 292 -6.41 -24.00 -11.12
N MET A 293 -6.79 -23.10 -12.04
CA MET A 293 -6.25 -23.04 -13.39
C MET A 293 -5.82 -21.61 -13.73
N LEU A 294 -4.68 -21.48 -14.41
CA LEU A 294 -4.21 -20.24 -15.02
C LEU A 294 -3.94 -20.47 -16.50
N SER A 295 -4.50 -19.60 -17.34
CA SER A 295 -4.25 -19.59 -18.77
C SER A 295 -4.05 -18.18 -19.28
N LYS A 296 -3.20 -18.03 -20.31
CA LYS A 296 -2.89 -16.75 -20.95
C LYS A 296 -3.38 -16.79 -22.41
N PHE A 297 -4.05 -15.73 -22.86
CA PHE A 297 -4.44 -15.57 -24.25
C PHE A 297 -3.23 -15.20 -25.10
N LYS A 298 -2.93 -16.01 -26.12
CA LYS A 298 -1.71 -15.87 -26.93
C LYS A 298 -1.59 -14.56 -27.70
N GLN A 299 -2.73 -14.03 -28.14
CA GLN A 299 -2.76 -12.85 -29.03
C GLN A 299 -2.76 -11.51 -28.27
N LYS A 300 -3.14 -11.49 -27.01
CA LYS A 300 -3.22 -10.29 -26.15
C LYS A 300 -2.75 -10.63 -24.73
N GLU A 301 -2.32 -9.63 -24.00
CA GLU A 301 -1.88 -9.77 -22.60
C GLU A 301 -3.08 -9.95 -21.64
N LYS A 302 -3.98 -10.89 -21.94
CA LYS A 302 -5.16 -11.17 -21.12
C LYS A 302 -5.04 -12.54 -20.47
N LEU A 303 -5.56 -12.65 -19.25
CA LEU A 303 -5.45 -13.84 -18.44
C LEU A 303 -6.82 -14.42 -18.12
N PHE A 304 -6.86 -15.72 -17.97
CA PHE A 304 -8.00 -16.45 -17.44
C PHE A 304 -7.58 -17.19 -16.17
N PHE A 305 -8.36 -17.02 -15.10
CA PHE A 305 -8.27 -17.84 -13.91
C PHE A 305 -9.56 -18.62 -13.70
N GLY A 306 -9.42 -19.92 -13.55
CA GLY A 306 -10.48 -20.76 -13.03
C GLY A 306 -10.23 -21.04 -11.54
N LEU A 307 -11.19 -20.71 -10.68
CA LEU A 307 -11.14 -20.92 -9.25
C LEU A 307 -12.20 -21.95 -8.82
N PRO A 308 -11.99 -22.68 -7.70
CA PRO A 308 -13.02 -23.58 -7.19
C PRO A 308 -14.28 -22.84 -6.74
N GLY A 309 -15.45 -23.49 -6.81
CA GLY A 309 -16.72 -22.90 -6.38
C GLY A 309 -16.84 -22.65 -4.87
N ASN A 310 -16.21 -23.51 -4.02
CA ASN A 310 -16.24 -23.34 -2.57
C ASN A 310 -15.64 -21.99 -2.12
N PRO A 311 -16.32 -21.18 -1.29
CA PRO A 311 -15.93 -19.81 -0.96
C PRO A 311 -14.50 -19.67 -0.45
N ILE A 312 -14.08 -20.51 0.49
CA ILE A 312 -12.72 -20.41 1.05
C ILE A 312 -11.65 -20.87 0.07
N SER A 313 -11.96 -21.86 -0.77
CA SER A 313 -11.06 -22.26 -1.87
C SER A 313 -10.88 -21.16 -2.88
N CYS A 314 -11.97 -20.47 -3.21
CA CYS A 314 -11.98 -19.34 -4.12
C CYS A 314 -11.17 -18.16 -3.54
N ALA A 315 -11.40 -17.83 -2.27
CA ALA A 315 -10.65 -16.79 -1.54
C ALA A 315 -9.14 -17.09 -1.48
N ALA A 316 -8.75 -18.33 -1.18
CA ALA A 316 -7.35 -18.75 -1.18
C ALA A 316 -6.73 -18.68 -2.59
N GLY A 317 -7.46 -19.13 -3.62
CA GLY A 317 -7.02 -19.04 -5.00
C GLY A 317 -6.74 -17.60 -5.43
N PHE A 318 -7.63 -16.67 -5.08
CA PHE A 318 -7.41 -15.25 -5.34
C PHE A 318 -6.20 -14.72 -4.56
N ARG A 319 -6.15 -14.95 -3.26
CA ARG A 319 -5.14 -14.41 -2.34
C ARG A 319 -3.72 -14.86 -2.69
N PHE A 320 -3.55 -16.14 -3.08
CA PHE A 320 -2.24 -16.74 -3.26
C PHE A 320 -1.79 -16.89 -4.72
N PHE A 321 -2.65 -16.56 -5.71
CA PHE A 321 -2.30 -16.67 -7.13
C PHE A 321 -2.64 -15.41 -7.93
N ILE A 322 -3.87 -14.90 -7.86
CA ILE A 322 -4.26 -13.71 -8.62
C ILE A 322 -3.61 -12.45 -8.03
N TYR A 323 -3.66 -12.30 -6.72
CA TYR A 323 -3.06 -11.15 -6.04
C TYR A 323 -1.54 -11.02 -6.27
N PRO A 324 -0.70 -12.06 -6.11
CA PRO A 324 0.72 -11.98 -6.46
C PRO A 324 0.99 -11.62 -7.93
N LEU A 325 0.18 -12.15 -8.86
CA LEU A 325 0.28 -11.81 -10.28
C LEU A 325 -0.01 -10.33 -10.54
N ILE A 326 -1.05 -9.78 -9.89
CA ILE A 326 -1.37 -8.35 -9.98
C ILE A 326 -0.20 -7.50 -9.45
N ARG A 327 0.36 -7.84 -8.28
CA ARG A 327 1.52 -7.13 -7.73
C ARG A 327 2.70 -7.14 -8.68
N ASN A 328 3.03 -8.31 -9.24
CA ASN A 328 4.10 -8.45 -10.23
C ASN A 328 3.84 -7.60 -11.48
N SER A 329 2.60 -7.59 -11.99
CA SER A 329 2.21 -6.81 -13.17
C SER A 329 2.27 -5.29 -12.94
N LEU A 330 2.07 -4.84 -11.70
CA LEU A 330 2.20 -3.44 -11.30
C LEU A 330 3.65 -3.04 -10.98
N GLY A 331 4.60 -3.99 -11.02
CA GLY A 331 6.00 -3.74 -10.64
C GLY A 331 6.20 -3.52 -9.15
N MET A 332 5.25 -3.94 -8.31
CA MET A 332 5.35 -3.83 -6.87
C MET A 332 6.34 -4.86 -6.30
N PRO A 333 7.02 -4.55 -5.19
CA PRO A 333 7.82 -5.54 -4.47
C PRO A 333 6.99 -6.77 -4.09
N LYS A 334 7.62 -7.95 -4.03
CA LYS A 334 6.95 -9.15 -3.50
C LYS A 334 6.42 -8.89 -2.10
N GLU A 335 5.21 -9.40 -1.83
CA GLU A 335 4.62 -9.26 -0.51
C GLU A 335 5.49 -9.94 0.56
N LYS A 336 5.75 -9.22 1.64
CA LYS A 336 6.51 -9.74 2.77
C LYS A 336 5.64 -10.70 3.59
N LYS A 337 6.13 -11.90 3.81
CA LYS A 337 5.55 -12.83 4.75
C LYS A 337 6.14 -12.63 6.14
N PHE A 338 5.32 -12.80 7.15
CA PHE A 338 5.73 -12.70 8.54
C PHE A 338 5.84 -14.09 9.17
N LYS A 339 6.53 -14.22 10.29
CA LYS A 339 6.58 -15.44 11.10
C LYS A 339 5.89 -15.22 12.45
N ALA A 340 5.16 -16.20 12.91
CA ALA A 340 4.52 -16.21 14.22
C ALA A 340 4.70 -17.57 14.89
N LYS A 341 4.69 -17.60 16.21
CA LYS A 341 4.76 -18.82 17.02
C LYS A 341 3.39 -19.48 17.05
N LEU A 342 3.31 -20.72 16.61
CA LEU A 342 2.08 -21.52 16.66
C LEU A 342 1.72 -21.83 18.11
N ILE A 343 0.47 -21.59 18.51
CA ILE A 343 0.03 -21.84 19.90
C ILE A 343 -0.73 -23.16 20.06
N ASN A 344 -1.31 -23.69 18.99
CA ASN A 344 -2.01 -24.99 19.00
C ASN A 344 -1.44 -25.92 17.93
N GLU A 345 -1.54 -27.23 18.16
CA GLU A 345 -1.08 -28.23 17.19
C GLU A 345 -1.94 -28.21 15.92
N TYR A 346 -1.31 -28.50 14.78
CA TYR A 346 -1.98 -28.60 13.50
C TYR A 346 -1.44 -29.74 12.65
N SER A 347 -2.36 -30.61 12.19
CA SER A 347 -2.05 -31.69 11.28
C SER A 347 -2.68 -31.50 9.90
N LYS A 348 -1.99 -31.90 8.86
CA LYS A 348 -2.41 -31.74 7.48
C LYS A 348 -1.92 -32.87 6.57
N ILE A 349 -2.38 -32.88 5.33
CA ILE A 349 -1.86 -33.79 4.29
C ILE A 349 -0.42 -33.37 3.96
N GLU A 350 0.53 -34.28 4.06
CA GLU A 350 1.97 -34.02 3.97
C GLU A 350 2.38 -33.26 2.72
N ASN A 351 2.02 -33.73 1.53
CA ASN A 351 2.48 -33.19 0.26
C ASN A 351 1.73 -31.94 -0.24
N PHE A 352 0.80 -31.40 0.57
CA PHE A 352 0.05 -30.21 0.22
C PHE A 352 0.52 -28.98 1.03
N THR A 353 0.62 -27.84 0.39
CA THR A 353 0.68 -26.57 1.12
C THR A 353 -0.72 -26.22 1.63
N HIS A 354 -0.88 -26.04 2.95
CA HIS A 354 -2.16 -25.62 3.52
C HIS A 354 -2.15 -24.13 3.83
N PHE A 355 -3.20 -23.46 3.37
CA PHE A 355 -3.54 -22.10 3.75
C PHE A 355 -4.64 -22.15 4.81
N ALA A 356 -4.23 -22.10 6.07
CA ALA A 356 -5.16 -22.21 7.18
C ALA A 356 -5.67 -20.84 7.61
N ARG A 357 -6.95 -20.78 7.99
CA ARG A 357 -7.53 -19.59 8.62
C ARG A 357 -7.05 -19.54 10.05
N CYS A 358 -6.36 -18.44 10.37
CA CYS A 358 -5.72 -18.27 11.67
C CYS A 358 -6.13 -16.94 12.30
N LEU A 359 -5.97 -16.91 13.63
CA LEU A 359 -5.99 -15.69 14.41
C LEU A 359 -4.56 -15.36 14.83
N MET A 360 -4.06 -14.23 14.38
CA MET A 360 -2.81 -13.65 14.83
C MET A 360 -3.09 -12.71 15.99
N SER A 361 -2.33 -12.83 17.06
CA SER A 361 -2.34 -11.97 18.23
C SER A 361 -0.92 -11.64 18.69
N ILE A 362 -0.81 -10.65 19.56
CA ILE A 362 0.46 -10.33 20.22
C ILE A 362 0.28 -10.63 21.70
N SER A 363 1.12 -11.51 22.23
CA SER A 363 1.10 -11.86 23.66
C SER A 363 1.54 -10.67 24.54
N ASN A 364 1.28 -10.76 25.83
CA ASN A 364 1.76 -9.76 26.81
C ASN A 364 3.29 -9.59 26.84
N GLN A 365 4.03 -10.55 26.28
CA GLN A 365 5.49 -10.52 26.16
C GLN A 365 5.96 -9.93 24.80
N GLY A 366 5.04 -9.43 23.96
CA GLY A 366 5.35 -8.89 22.64
C GLY A 366 5.63 -9.95 21.56
N ILE A 367 5.33 -11.23 21.82
CA ILE A 367 5.52 -12.33 20.85
C ILE A 367 4.32 -12.40 19.93
N ILE A 368 4.57 -12.46 18.62
CA ILE A 368 3.50 -12.71 17.64
C ILE A 368 3.12 -14.20 17.71
N GLU A 369 1.87 -14.45 18.01
CA GLU A 369 1.27 -15.77 18.16
C GLU A 369 0.26 -16.06 17.06
N LEU A 370 0.13 -17.34 16.68
CA LEU A 370 -0.75 -17.80 15.62
C LEU A 370 -1.59 -18.97 16.11
N GLU A 371 -2.90 -18.79 16.13
CA GLU A 371 -3.86 -19.84 16.42
C GLU A 371 -4.51 -20.34 15.11
N VAL A 372 -4.46 -21.64 14.83
CA VAL A 372 -5.24 -22.24 13.75
C VAL A 372 -6.67 -22.43 14.22
N LEU A 373 -7.62 -21.74 13.60
CA LEU A 373 -9.03 -21.79 13.97
C LEU A 373 -9.65 -23.15 13.64
N GLN A 374 -10.68 -23.52 14.38
CA GLN A 374 -11.51 -24.70 14.09
C GLN A 374 -12.31 -24.49 12.79
N GLY A 375 -12.69 -25.60 12.13
CA GLY A 375 -13.55 -25.52 10.94
C GLY A 375 -12.83 -25.16 9.66
N GLN A 376 -11.70 -25.79 9.37
CA GLN A 376 -10.86 -25.56 8.19
C GLN A 376 -11.43 -26.11 6.85
N GLN A 377 -12.67 -26.61 6.81
CA GLN A 377 -13.32 -27.05 5.58
C GLN A 377 -13.60 -25.87 4.64
N SER A 378 -13.51 -26.11 3.32
CA SER A 378 -13.56 -25.06 2.29
C SER A 378 -14.95 -24.39 2.12
N ASN A 379 -15.98 -24.98 2.65
CA ASN A 379 -17.35 -24.44 2.67
C ASN A 379 -17.71 -23.71 3.97
N ARG A 380 -16.86 -23.78 5.00
CA ARG A 380 -17.13 -23.14 6.31
C ARG A 380 -16.64 -21.68 6.33
N ILE A 381 -17.58 -20.75 6.20
CA ILE A 381 -17.28 -19.31 6.22
C ILE A 381 -17.14 -18.72 7.64
N LYS A 382 -17.68 -19.38 8.68
CA LYS A 382 -17.60 -18.85 10.06
C LYS A 382 -16.16 -18.64 10.51
N SER A 383 -15.28 -19.63 10.31
CA SER A 383 -13.87 -19.50 10.65
C SER A 383 -13.12 -18.46 9.80
N PHE A 384 -13.60 -18.16 8.59
CA PHE A 384 -13.04 -17.12 7.75
C PHE A 384 -13.37 -15.71 8.26
N VAL A 385 -14.60 -15.53 8.75
CA VAL A 385 -15.02 -14.25 9.38
C VAL A 385 -14.27 -13.99 10.69
N GLN A 386 -13.95 -15.04 11.43
CA GLN A 386 -13.19 -14.94 12.68
C GLN A 386 -11.68 -14.74 12.47
N ALA A 387 -11.15 -15.17 11.32
CA ALA A 387 -9.72 -15.07 11.03
C ALA A 387 -9.30 -13.63 10.73
N ASN A 388 -8.07 -13.27 11.07
CA ASN A 388 -7.43 -12.04 10.64
C ASN A 388 -6.22 -12.30 9.71
N CYS A 389 -5.82 -13.57 9.56
CA CYS A 389 -4.68 -13.93 8.71
C CYS A 389 -4.80 -15.33 8.12
N TRP A 390 -3.97 -15.60 7.13
CA TRP A 390 -3.71 -16.92 6.58
C TRP A 390 -2.38 -17.46 7.10
N GLY A 391 -2.39 -18.58 7.81
CA GLY A 391 -1.19 -19.35 8.11
C GLY A 391 -0.79 -20.21 6.90
N ILE A 392 0.49 -20.24 6.57
CA ILE A 392 1.04 -20.95 5.41
C ILE A 392 1.84 -22.17 5.91
N PHE A 393 1.26 -23.34 5.80
CA PHE A 393 1.85 -24.60 6.22
C PHE A 393 2.43 -25.33 4.99
N PRO A 394 3.76 -25.38 4.83
CA PRO A 394 4.39 -25.90 3.61
C PRO A 394 4.15 -27.41 3.40
N GLY A 395 4.26 -27.87 2.16
CA GLY A 395 4.34 -29.30 1.84
C GLY A 395 5.61 -29.95 2.42
N GLY A 396 5.61 -31.29 2.53
CA GLY A 396 6.74 -32.07 3.06
C GLY A 396 6.76 -32.22 4.59
N LYS A 397 5.77 -31.70 5.31
CA LYS A 397 5.59 -31.89 6.75
C LYS A 397 4.10 -32.06 7.05
N GLU A 398 3.75 -33.09 7.81
CA GLU A 398 2.36 -33.42 8.15
C GLU A 398 1.91 -32.77 9.47
N GLN A 399 2.77 -32.78 10.47
CA GLN A 399 2.45 -32.33 11.83
C GLN A 399 3.24 -31.10 12.22
N PHE A 400 2.56 -30.13 12.80
CA PHE A 400 3.12 -28.91 13.36
C PHE A 400 2.74 -28.83 14.83
N LYS A 401 3.73 -28.59 15.70
CA LYS A 401 3.56 -28.55 17.16
C LYS A 401 3.40 -27.11 17.64
N SER A 402 2.79 -26.94 18.80
CA SER A 402 2.86 -25.69 19.54
C SER A 402 4.32 -25.28 19.73
N GLY A 403 4.66 -24.03 19.46
CA GLY A 403 6.02 -23.50 19.47
C GLY A 403 6.70 -23.44 18.10
N ASP A 404 6.22 -24.16 17.08
CA ASP A 404 6.76 -24.04 15.71
C ASP A 404 6.52 -22.64 15.15
N PHE A 405 7.47 -22.12 14.36
CA PHE A 405 7.30 -20.85 13.65
C PHE A 405 6.66 -21.05 12.27
N ILE A 406 5.53 -20.43 12.05
CA ILE A 406 4.73 -20.54 10.83
C ILE A 406 4.74 -19.20 10.07
N GLU A 407 4.93 -19.26 8.75
CA GLU A 407 4.72 -18.11 7.88
C GLU A 407 3.23 -17.76 7.82
N TRP A 408 2.94 -16.47 7.85
CA TRP A 408 1.57 -15.98 7.69
C TRP A 408 1.53 -14.68 6.89
N VAL A 409 0.35 -14.38 6.36
CA VAL A 409 0.03 -13.13 5.67
C VAL A 409 -1.33 -12.62 6.16
N PRO A 410 -1.59 -11.31 6.17
CA PRO A 410 -2.90 -10.75 6.49
C PRO A 410 -3.99 -11.34 5.59
N LEU A 411 -5.21 -11.45 6.12
CA LEU A 411 -6.36 -11.94 5.38
C LEU A 411 -6.67 -11.04 4.18
N ILE A 412 -6.69 -9.74 4.46
CA ILE A 412 -6.73 -8.69 3.43
C ILE A 412 -5.30 -8.16 3.32
N PRO A 413 -4.71 -8.13 2.10
CA PRO A 413 -3.38 -7.63 1.93
C PRO A 413 -3.26 -6.19 2.44
N SER A 414 -2.26 -5.93 3.27
CA SER A 414 -1.84 -4.57 3.61
C SER A 414 -0.88 -4.05 2.54
N SER A 415 -0.98 -2.79 2.26
CA SER A 415 -0.06 -2.04 1.39
C SER A 415 1.38 -2.06 1.92
#